data_58c8194a87984a6dadecfaec35e51953
#
_entry.id   58c8194a87984a6dadecfaec35e51953
#
_cell.length_a   1.000
_cell.length_b   1.000
_cell.length_c   1.000
_cell.angle_alpha   90.00
_cell.angle_beta   90.00
_cell.angle_gamma   90.00
#
_symmetry.space_group_name_H-M   'P 1'
#
loop_
_entity.id
_entity.type
_entity.pdbx_description
1 polymer ?
#
loop_
_entity_poly.entity_id
_entity_poly.type
_entity_poly.pdbx_seq_one_letter_code
_entity_poly.pdbx_strand_id
1 'polypeptide(L)' 'MSKEFEAFKKTLSPQSLKAIYDETRLEIADDHAEGTEAFSVAMASQMAINIVEAYQRWLAEQEE' A
#
# COMPACT_ATOMS: atom_id res chain seq x y z
N MET A 1 12.45 8.44 12.92
CA MET A 1 12.24 7.92 11.54
C MET A 1 13.00 8.78 10.56
N SER A 2 13.31 8.26 9.39
CA SER A 2 14.08 8.99 8.39
C SER A 2 13.29 10.17 7.81
N LYS A 3 14.03 11.16 7.34
CA LYS A 3 13.42 12.31 6.66
C LYS A 3 12.72 11.88 5.39
N GLU A 4 13.30 10.89 4.70
CA GLU A 4 12.72 10.37 3.46
C GLU A 4 11.37 9.76 3.72
N PHE A 5 11.23 8.97 4.77
CA PHE A 5 9.96 8.33 5.09
C PHE A 5 8.92 9.38 5.47
N GLU A 6 9.31 10.40 6.24
CA GLU A 6 8.39 11.47 6.60
C GLU A 6 7.89 12.22 5.37
N ALA A 7 8.78 12.48 4.42
CA ALA A 7 8.40 13.14 3.17
C ALA A 7 7.46 12.25 2.36
N PHE A 8 7.74 10.95 2.29
CA PHE A 8 6.89 10.01 1.59
C PHE A 8 5.47 9.98 2.18
N LYS A 9 5.38 9.97 3.52
CA LYS A 9 4.07 9.93 4.17
C LYS A 9 3.18 11.10 3.74
N LYS A 10 3.77 12.23 3.46
CA LYS A 10 3.02 13.40 3.02
C LYS A 10 2.40 13.23 1.63
N THR A 11 2.91 12.27 0.85
CA THR A 11 2.33 11.98 -0.46
C THR A 11 1.12 11.05 -0.36
N LEU A 12 0.90 10.45 0.81
CA LEU A 12 -0.17 9.48 1.02
C LEU A 12 -1.49 10.21 1.32
N SER A 13 -2.05 10.82 0.29
CA SER A 13 -3.36 11.45 0.39
C SER A 13 -4.44 10.38 0.50
N PRO A 14 -5.67 10.75 0.92
CA PRO A 14 -6.79 9.80 0.89
C PRO A 14 -6.99 9.15 -0.47
N GLN A 15 -6.76 9.91 -1.55
CA GLN A 15 -6.90 9.39 -2.91
C GLN A 15 -5.82 8.37 -3.24
N SER A 16 -4.56 8.67 -2.85
CA SER A 16 -3.45 7.73 -3.06
C SER A 16 -3.68 6.44 -2.30
N LEU A 17 -4.09 6.56 -1.04
CA LEU A 17 -4.35 5.39 -0.20
C LEU A 17 -5.50 4.56 -0.75
N LYS A 18 -6.55 5.21 -1.25
CA LYS A 18 -7.66 4.49 -1.85
C LYS A 18 -7.23 3.74 -3.10
N ALA A 19 -6.36 4.33 -3.91
CA ALA A 19 -5.85 3.67 -5.11
C ALA A 19 -5.07 2.40 -4.74
N ILE A 20 -4.23 2.49 -3.71
CA ILE A 20 -3.49 1.33 -3.22
C ILE A 20 -4.45 0.28 -2.68
N TYR A 21 -5.46 0.72 -1.93
CA TYR A 21 -6.47 -0.17 -1.37
C TYR A 21 -7.22 -0.93 -2.48
N ASP A 22 -7.67 -0.21 -3.50
CA ASP A 22 -8.44 -0.82 -4.59
C ASP A 22 -7.60 -1.84 -5.34
N GLU A 23 -6.33 -1.53 -5.61
CA GLU A 23 -5.41 -2.44 -6.28
C GLU A 23 -5.15 -3.67 -5.42
N THR A 24 -4.93 -3.46 -4.12
CA THR A 24 -4.70 -4.56 -3.18
C THR A 24 -5.91 -5.50 -3.14
N ARG A 25 -7.10 -4.94 -3.10
CA ARG A 25 -8.33 -5.75 -3.06
C ARG A 25 -8.44 -6.65 -4.27
N LEU A 26 -8.12 -6.13 -5.45
CA LEU A 26 -8.14 -6.92 -6.67
C LEU A 26 -7.11 -8.05 -6.63
N GLU A 27 -5.93 -7.78 -6.07
CA GLU A 27 -4.87 -8.78 -6.00
C GLU A 27 -5.26 -9.99 -5.15
N ILE A 28 -5.99 -9.77 -4.06
CA ILE A 28 -6.30 -10.86 -3.12
C ILE A 28 -7.70 -11.46 -3.33
N ALA A 29 -8.53 -10.86 -4.18
CA ALA A 29 -9.93 -11.28 -4.34
C ALA A 29 -10.09 -12.71 -4.82
N ASP A 30 -9.13 -13.20 -5.62
CA ASP A 30 -9.20 -14.56 -6.16
C ASP A 30 -8.97 -15.63 -5.10
N ASP A 31 -8.20 -15.30 -4.06
CA ASP A 31 -7.79 -16.27 -3.04
C ASP A 31 -8.58 -16.15 -1.74
N HIS A 32 -9.28 -15.04 -1.55
CA HIS A 32 -9.97 -14.76 -0.28
C HIS A 32 -11.32 -14.13 -0.52
N ALA A 33 -12.34 -14.67 0.09
CA ALA A 33 -13.72 -14.16 -0.05
C ALA A 33 -13.88 -12.88 0.77
N GLU A 34 -14.43 -11.84 0.16
CA GLU A 34 -14.71 -10.59 0.85
C GLU A 34 -15.63 -10.83 2.05
N GLY A 35 -15.41 -10.04 3.10
CA GLY A 35 -16.21 -10.12 4.32
C GLY A 35 -15.74 -11.17 5.31
N THR A 36 -14.70 -11.95 4.98
CA THR A 36 -14.15 -12.94 5.90
C THR A 36 -12.98 -12.34 6.67
N GLU A 37 -12.66 -12.97 7.80
CA GLU A 37 -11.48 -12.57 8.57
C GLU A 37 -10.21 -12.79 7.75
N ALA A 38 -10.15 -13.90 7.01
CA ALA A 38 -9.00 -14.18 6.15
C ALA A 38 -8.80 -13.07 5.12
N PHE A 39 -9.88 -12.54 4.57
CA PHE A 39 -9.80 -11.43 3.63
C PHE A 39 -9.22 -10.19 4.31
N SER A 40 -9.68 -9.87 5.52
CA SER A 40 -9.21 -8.69 6.25
C SER A 40 -7.71 -8.79 6.57
N VAL A 41 -7.26 -9.97 6.98
CA VAL A 41 -5.84 -10.20 7.27
C VAL A 41 -5.01 -10.06 6.00
N ALA A 42 -5.48 -10.66 4.91
CA ALA A 42 -4.78 -10.59 3.62
C ALA A 42 -4.71 -9.13 3.12
N MET A 43 -5.80 -8.38 3.28
CA MET A 43 -5.83 -6.96 2.89
C MET A 43 -4.77 -6.17 3.65
N ALA A 44 -4.74 -6.31 4.97
CA ALA A 44 -3.80 -5.56 5.80
C ALA A 44 -2.36 -5.91 5.43
N SER A 45 -2.07 -7.20 5.28
CA SER A 45 -0.71 -7.67 4.98
C SER A 45 -0.25 -7.21 3.60
N GLN A 46 -1.09 -7.40 2.60
CA GLN A 46 -0.72 -7.03 1.22
C GLN A 46 -0.66 -5.52 1.05
N MET A 47 -1.54 -4.78 1.72
CA MET A 47 -1.50 -3.33 1.64
C MET A 47 -0.20 -2.78 2.24
N ALA A 48 0.26 -3.37 3.36
CA ALA A 48 1.53 -2.98 3.95
C ALA A 48 2.68 -3.20 2.98
N ILE A 49 2.71 -4.34 2.30
CA ILE A 49 3.73 -4.66 1.30
C ILE A 49 3.66 -3.65 0.15
N ASN A 50 2.47 -3.36 -0.33
CA ASN A 50 2.29 -2.44 -1.47
C ASN A 50 2.73 -1.03 -1.11
N ILE A 51 2.51 -0.60 0.15
CA ILE A 51 2.97 0.71 0.60
C ILE A 51 4.49 0.75 0.67
N VAL A 52 5.13 -0.32 1.14
CA VAL A 52 6.60 -0.40 1.18
C VAL A 52 7.16 -0.33 -0.24
N GLU A 53 6.55 -1.04 -1.20
CA GLU A 53 6.98 -0.97 -2.59
C GLU A 53 6.82 0.42 -3.17
N ALA A 54 5.73 1.10 -2.83
CA ALA A 54 5.50 2.47 -3.28
C ALA A 54 6.58 3.40 -2.72
N TYR A 55 6.97 3.19 -1.47
CA TYR A 55 8.02 3.97 -0.85
C TYR A 55 9.36 3.78 -1.57
N GLN A 56 9.68 2.54 -1.92
CA GLN A 56 10.93 2.26 -2.61
C GLN A 56 10.95 2.88 -4.01
N ARG A 57 9.83 2.86 -4.71
CA ARG A 57 9.74 3.52 -6.02
C ARG A 57 9.91 5.03 -5.88
N TRP A 58 9.29 5.60 -4.85
CA TRP A 58 9.39 7.03 -4.58
C TRP A 58 10.84 7.43 -4.28
N LEU A 59 11.53 6.61 -3.46
CA LEU A 59 12.95 6.85 -3.15
C LEU A 59 13.80 6.86 -4.40
N ALA A 60 13.58 5.88 -5.29
CA ALA A 60 14.33 5.81 -6.54
C ALA A 60 14.14 7.06 -7.39
N GLU A 61 12.94 7.63 -7.39
CA GLU A 61 12.65 8.86 -8.12
C GLU A 61 13.39 10.06 -7.52
N GLN A 62 13.63 10.04 -6.21
CA GLN A 62 14.32 11.15 -5.54
C GLN A 62 15.82 11.15 -5.80
N GLU A 63 16.37 10.06 -6.26
CA GLU A 63 17.81 9.92 -6.49
C GLU A 63 18.27 10.50 -7.81
N GLU A 64 17.38 10.93 -8.65
CA GLU A 64 17.74 11.55 -9.95
C GLU A 64 18.16 13.04 -9.83
#